data_adc7995e31b47f25a87a57ab681b6e60
#
_entry.id   adc7995e31b47f25a87a57ab681b6e60
#
_cell.length_a   1.000
_cell.length_b   1.000
_cell.length_c   1.000
_cell.angle_alpha   90.00
_cell.angle_beta   90.00
_cell.angle_gamma   90.00
#
_symmetry.space_group_name_H-M   'P 1'
#
loop_
_entity.id
_entity.type
_entity.pdbx_description
1 polymer ?
#
loop_
_entity_poly.entity_id
_entity_poly.type
_entity_poly.pdbx_seq_one_letter_code
_entity_poly.pdbx_strand_id
1 'polypeptide(L)'
;MSEKTGTTLPATAPFPGLVDSHCHLDFPEFDGKLDVLREEMRASGVTHALCISVNFAGFPKVQALAEAYDNFFASVGVHPDHEDRTDVDPARLVELARHPRIVAIGETGLDYYRVSGDLEWQRERFRAHIRAARECRKPLVIHTRQAAEDTLAIMREEGAAEVGGVMHCFTESQAVADAAIALGFHISFSGIVTFKNAGALKDVARQVPLERLLVETDSPYLAPVPHRGKTNRPALVRHVAEEVARLRSIPLGVLADATTDNFFRLFKEASR
;
A
#
# COMPACT_ATOMS: atom_id res chain seq x y z
N MET A 1 50.82 -30.87 -15.44
CA MET A 1 50.37 -29.97 -14.36
C MET A 1 49.30 -29.07 -14.95
N SER A 2 48.05 -29.33 -14.68
CA SER A 2 46.91 -28.59 -15.23
C SER A 2 46.32 -27.73 -14.08
N GLU A 3 46.48 -26.41 -14.17
CA GLU A 3 45.89 -25.47 -13.24
C GLU A 3 44.38 -25.41 -13.45
N LYS A 4 43.63 -25.82 -12.41
CA LYS A 4 42.20 -25.60 -12.34
C LYS A 4 41.97 -24.14 -11.93
N THR A 5 41.61 -23.30 -12.90
CA THR A 5 41.09 -21.97 -12.63
C THR A 5 39.71 -22.09 -11.92
N GLY A 6 39.72 -21.89 -10.62
CA GLY A 6 38.50 -21.81 -9.83
C GLY A 6 37.76 -20.53 -10.19
N THR A 7 36.63 -20.66 -10.89
CA THR A 7 35.67 -19.55 -11.11
C THR A 7 34.98 -19.30 -9.80
N THR A 8 35.39 -18.28 -9.05
CA THR A 8 34.64 -17.73 -7.91
C THR A 8 33.35 -17.15 -8.44
N LEU A 9 32.23 -17.74 -8.04
CA LEU A 9 30.91 -17.13 -8.25
C LEU A 9 30.92 -15.74 -7.61
N PRO A 10 30.38 -14.71 -8.30
CA PRO A 10 30.28 -13.38 -7.69
C PRO A 10 29.43 -13.48 -6.40
N ALA A 11 29.91 -12.82 -5.34
CA ALA A 11 29.16 -12.70 -4.11
C ALA A 11 27.75 -12.20 -4.44
N THR A 12 26.73 -12.95 -4.02
CA THR A 12 25.34 -12.54 -4.20
C THR A 12 25.18 -11.16 -3.53
N ALA A 13 24.74 -10.18 -4.30
CA ALA A 13 24.43 -8.86 -3.74
C ALA A 13 23.52 -9.00 -2.51
N PRO A 14 23.73 -8.23 -1.45
CA PRO A 14 22.86 -8.28 -0.27
C PRO A 14 21.41 -8.05 -0.69
N PHE A 15 20.47 -8.72 -0.01
CA PHE A 15 19.04 -8.54 -0.28
C PHE A 15 18.66 -7.07 -0.09
N PRO A 16 18.07 -6.40 -1.09
CA PRO A 16 17.92 -4.94 -1.09
C PRO A 16 16.89 -4.41 -0.08
N GLY A 17 16.09 -5.30 0.49
CA GLY A 17 15.02 -4.96 1.39
C GLY A 17 13.68 -4.81 0.69
N LEU A 18 12.61 -4.85 1.47
CA LEU A 18 11.22 -4.67 1.05
C LEU A 18 10.58 -3.55 1.86
N VAL A 19 9.58 -2.90 1.28
CA VAL A 19 8.69 -1.99 1.99
C VAL A 19 7.29 -2.60 2.02
N ASP A 20 6.66 -2.61 3.20
CA ASP A 20 5.22 -2.86 3.31
C ASP A 20 4.48 -1.56 3.03
N SER A 21 3.88 -1.42 1.86
CA SER A 21 3.28 -0.17 1.42
C SER A 21 1.92 0.14 2.04
N HIS A 22 1.36 -0.78 2.87
CA HIS A 22 0.08 -0.57 3.56
C HIS A 22 -0.11 -1.53 4.74
N CYS A 23 -0.16 -0.99 5.96
CA CYS A 23 -0.47 -1.74 7.18
C CYS A 23 -1.14 -0.86 8.25
N HIS A 24 -1.85 -1.49 9.21
CA HIS A 24 -2.56 -0.82 10.30
C HIS A 24 -1.95 -1.20 11.65
N LEU A 25 -0.74 -0.71 11.95
CA LEU A 25 0.00 -1.04 13.18
C LEU A 25 -0.55 -0.36 14.44
N ASP A 26 -1.49 0.55 14.30
CA ASP A 26 -2.24 1.20 15.38
C ASP A 26 -3.40 0.35 15.93
N PHE A 27 -3.71 -0.77 15.27
CA PHE A 27 -4.84 -1.64 15.65
C PHE A 27 -4.52 -2.47 16.91
N PRO A 28 -5.57 -2.82 17.69
CA PRO A 28 -5.41 -3.52 18.98
C PRO A 28 -4.64 -4.84 18.90
N GLU A 29 -4.65 -5.52 17.75
CA GLU A 29 -3.90 -6.76 17.51
C GLU A 29 -2.40 -6.60 17.74
N PHE A 30 -1.89 -5.37 17.63
CA PHE A 30 -0.48 -5.02 17.72
C PHE A 30 -0.10 -4.28 19.00
N ASP A 31 -1.05 -3.99 19.89
CA ASP A 31 -0.78 -3.32 21.16
C ASP A 31 0.32 -4.05 21.96
N GLY A 32 1.38 -3.32 22.33
CA GLY A 32 2.52 -3.84 23.07
C GLY A 32 3.46 -4.79 22.30
N LYS A 33 3.30 -4.93 20.97
CA LYS A 33 4.08 -5.89 20.15
C LYS A 33 5.03 -5.22 19.15
N LEU A 34 5.12 -3.92 19.11
CA LEU A 34 5.85 -3.19 18.05
C LEU A 34 7.33 -3.58 17.96
N ASP A 35 8.03 -3.77 19.07
CA ASP A 35 9.43 -4.18 19.05
C ASP A 35 9.62 -5.56 18.43
N VAL A 36 8.72 -6.50 18.76
CA VAL A 36 8.74 -7.85 18.18
C VAL A 36 8.45 -7.78 16.67
N LEU A 37 7.44 -6.99 16.25
CA LEU A 37 7.10 -6.81 14.84
C LEU A 37 8.27 -6.23 14.04
N ARG A 38 8.98 -5.24 14.60
CA ARG A 38 10.15 -4.64 13.95
C ARG A 38 11.31 -5.64 13.83
N GLU A 39 11.53 -6.48 14.85
CA GLU A 39 12.52 -7.54 14.77
C GLU A 39 12.14 -8.58 13.69
N GLU A 40 10.87 -8.99 13.61
CA GLU A 40 10.37 -9.87 12.56
C GLU A 40 10.51 -9.25 11.16
N MET A 41 10.21 -7.95 11.00
CA MET A 41 10.45 -7.21 9.75
C MET A 41 11.92 -7.30 9.34
N ARG A 42 12.84 -6.96 10.28
CA ARG A 42 14.29 -7.01 10.04
C ARG A 42 14.74 -8.40 9.63
N ALA A 43 14.29 -9.44 10.33
CA ALA A 43 14.63 -10.83 10.05
C ALA A 43 14.11 -11.30 8.68
N SER A 44 13.01 -10.70 8.19
CA SER A 44 12.39 -11.01 6.90
C SER A 44 12.90 -10.09 5.76
N GLY A 45 13.81 -9.15 6.04
CA GLY A 45 14.32 -8.19 5.07
C GLY A 45 13.31 -7.08 4.72
N VAL A 46 12.31 -6.82 5.60
CA VAL A 46 11.37 -5.70 5.45
C VAL A 46 11.94 -4.50 6.20
N THR A 47 12.26 -3.46 5.47
CA THR A 47 13.00 -2.30 5.98
C THR A 47 12.09 -1.17 6.47
N HIS A 48 10.98 -0.93 5.77
CA HIS A 48 10.07 0.18 6.06
C HIS A 48 8.61 -0.27 5.98
N ALA A 49 7.71 0.54 6.55
CA ALA A 49 6.28 0.35 6.43
C ALA A 49 5.54 1.70 6.38
N LEU A 50 4.43 1.72 5.64
CA LEU A 50 3.47 2.81 5.63
C LEU A 50 2.27 2.44 6.51
N CYS A 51 2.14 3.13 7.66
CA CYS A 51 1.05 2.96 8.60
C CYS A 51 -0.15 3.82 8.14
N ILE A 52 -1.29 3.19 7.98
CA ILE A 52 -2.45 3.80 7.32
C ILE A 52 -3.51 4.22 8.35
N SER A 53 -3.92 5.49 8.25
CA SER A 53 -5.06 6.02 9.01
C SER A 53 -6.37 5.70 8.32
N VAL A 54 -7.37 5.26 9.09
CA VAL A 54 -8.72 4.95 8.61
C VAL A 54 -9.78 5.91 9.16
N ASN A 55 -9.42 6.77 10.12
CA ASN A 55 -10.29 7.81 10.66
C ASN A 55 -9.51 8.84 11.48
N PHE A 56 -10.12 9.99 11.75
CA PHE A 56 -9.48 11.05 12.54
C PHE A 56 -9.28 10.70 14.02
N ALA A 57 -10.10 9.84 14.60
CA ALA A 57 -9.96 9.43 16.00
C ALA A 57 -8.74 8.54 16.22
N GLY A 58 -8.43 7.65 15.29
CA GLY A 58 -7.25 6.78 15.30
C GLY A 58 -5.96 7.48 14.83
N PHE A 59 -6.08 8.55 14.04
CA PHE A 59 -4.94 9.23 13.43
C PHE A 59 -3.80 9.58 14.40
N PRO A 60 -4.04 10.08 15.64
CA PRO A 60 -2.94 10.38 16.58
C PRO A 60 -2.06 9.16 16.90
N LYS A 61 -2.63 7.95 16.94
CA LYS A 61 -1.83 6.71 17.15
C LYS A 61 -0.97 6.42 15.93
N VAL A 62 -1.53 6.55 14.73
CA VAL A 62 -0.80 6.33 13.47
C VAL A 62 0.35 7.33 13.33
N GLN A 63 0.12 8.61 13.64
CA GLN A 63 1.15 9.64 13.64
C GLN A 63 2.26 9.32 14.65
N ALA A 64 1.90 8.95 15.88
CA ALA A 64 2.86 8.61 16.94
C ALA A 64 3.77 7.44 16.55
N LEU A 65 3.27 6.44 15.80
CA LEU A 65 4.09 5.36 15.25
C LEU A 65 5.17 5.88 14.30
N ALA A 66 4.78 6.77 13.38
CA ALA A 66 5.71 7.34 12.42
C ALA A 66 6.72 8.31 13.06
N GLU A 67 6.37 8.95 14.18
CA GLU A 67 7.29 9.78 14.96
C GLU A 67 8.28 8.95 15.79
N ALA A 68 7.83 7.83 16.33
CA ALA A 68 8.63 6.99 17.20
C ALA A 68 9.69 6.14 16.47
N TYR A 69 9.48 5.87 15.18
CA TYR A 69 10.32 4.93 14.40
C TYR A 69 10.68 5.50 13.04
N ASP A 70 11.97 5.64 12.76
CA ASP A 70 12.50 6.25 11.54
C ASP A 70 12.09 5.52 10.26
N ASN A 71 11.82 4.23 10.36
CA ASN A 71 11.42 3.38 9.24
C ASN A 71 9.91 3.23 9.06
N PHE A 72 9.10 3.98 9.82
CA PHE A 72 7.65 4.05 9.65
C PHE A 72 7.24 5.41 9.12
N PHE A 73 6.34 5.41 8.15
CA PHE A 73 5.66 6.58 7.62
C PHE A 73 4.17 6.45 7.89
N ALA A 74 3.42 7.54 7.72
CA ALA A 74 1.99 7.51 7.96
C ALA A 74 1.21 8.21 6.84
N SER A 75 -0.07 7.87 6.74
CA SER A 75 -1.05 8.59 5.95
C SER A 75 -2.07 9.28 6.85
N VAL A 76 -2.87 10.17 6.28
CA VAL A 76 -4.05 10.75 6.93
C VAL A 76 -5.26 10.62 6.01
N GLY A 77 -6.33 10.03 6.53
CA GLY A 77 -7.57 9.84 5.77
C GLY A 77 -8.69 9.21 6.58
N VAL A 78 -9.86 9.09 5.93
CA VAL A 78 -11.06 8.46 6.48
C VAL A 78 -11.56 7.42 5.48
N HIS A 79 -11.52 6.16 5.91
CA HIS A 79 -11.91 5.00 5.11
C HIS A 79 -13.38 5.10 4.62
N PRO A 80 -13.70 4.63 3.42
CA PRO A 80 -15.04 4.72 2.86
C PRO A 80 -16.13 4.05 3.69
N ASP A 81 -15.85 2.98 4.45
CA ASP A 81 -16.85 2.30 5.28
C ASP A 81 -16.94 2.84 6.72
N HIS A 82 -16.19 3.90 7.05
CA HIS A 82 -16.24 4.47 8.40
C HIS A 82 -17.67 4.95 8.74
N GLU A 83 -18.16 4.50 9.90
CA GLU A 83 -19.57 4.66 10.32
C GLU A 83 -20.00 6.14 10.46
N ASP A 84 -19.08 7.00 10.92
CA ASP A 84 -19.33 8.44 10.96
C ASP A 84 -19.36 8.99 9.52
N ARG A 85 -20.59 9.36 9.08
CA ARG A 85 -20.86 9.87 7.74
C ARG A 85 -20.75 11.39 7.64
N THR A 86 -20.20 12.04 8.65
CA THR A 86 -19.96 13.49 8.58
C THR A 86 -19.02 13.84 7.44
N ASP A 87 -19.27 15.01 6.87
CA ASP A 87 -18.44 15.53 5.79
C ASP A 87 -16.98 15.67 6.26
N VAL A 88 -16.06 15.27 5.42
CA VAL A 88 -14.63 15.45 5.65
C VAL A 88 -14.22 16.81 5.10
N ASP A 89 -13.75 17.70 5.97
CA ASP A 89 -13.19 18.97 5.57
C ASP A 89 -11.79 18.77 4.95
N PRO A 90 -11.59 19.09 3.66
CA PRO A 90 -10.29 19.02 3.02
C PRO A 90 -9.20 19.83 3.75
N ALA A 91 -9.56 21.00 4.33
CA ALA A 91 -8.59 21.84 5.04
C ALA A 91 -8.02 21.15 6.28
N ARG A 92 -8.83 20.33 6.98
CA ARG A 92 -8.35 19.53 8.09
C ARG A 92 -7.36 18.45 7.66
N LEU A 93 -7.63 17.79 6.53
CA LEU A 93 -6.68 16.81 5.97
C LEU A 93 -5.35 17.47 5.59
N VAL A 94 -5.40 18.64 4.94
CA VAL A 94 -4.21 19.43 4.57
C VAL A 94 -3.42 19.84 5.80
N GLU A 95 -4.09 20.31 6.87
CA GLU A 95 -3.43 20.69 8.12
C GLU A 95 -2.68 19.51 8.73
N LEU A 96 -3.34 18.37 8.90
CA LEU A 96 -2.74 17.16 9.47
C LEU A 96 -1.61 16.60 8.58
N ALA A 97 -1.75 16.73 7.27
CA ALA A 97 -0.74 16.30 6.31
C ALA A 97 0.53 17.17 6.29
N ARG A 98 0.59 18.31 6.98
CA ARG A 98 1.81 19.15 7.07
C ARG A 98 2.94 18.48 7.84
N HIS A 99 2.62 17.52 8.69
CA HIS A 99 3.64 16.81 9.45
C HIS A 99 4.56 16.02 8.49
N PRO A 100 5.90 16.09 8.61
CA PRO A 100 6.84 15.53 7.63
C PRO A 100 6.80 13.99 7.56
N ARG A 101 6.26 13.32 8.60
CA ARG A 101 6.10 11.86 8.58
C ARG A 101 4.78 11.40 7.95
N ILE A 102 3.88 12.33 7.59
CA ILE A 102 2.64 12.04 6.88
C ILE A 102 2.92 12.19 5.38
N VAL A 103 3.07 11.07 4.70
CA VAL A 103 3.58 11.04 3.31
C VAL A 103 2.48 10.83 2.27
N ALA A 104 1.23 10.61 2.70
CA ALA A 104 0.09 10.32 1.83
C ALA A 104 -1.24 10.81 2.39
N ILE A 105 -2.22 11.05 1.52
CA ILE A 105 -3.63 11.23 1.86
C ILE A 105 -4.37 9.90 1.62
N GLY A 106 -5.01 9.40 2.64
CA GLY A 106 -5.72 8.12 2.62
C GLY A 106 -5.60 7.39 3.98
N GLU A 107 -6.30 6.32 4.16
CA GLU A 107 -7.06 5.55 3.16
C GLU A 107 -8.36 6.25 2.82
N THR A 108 -8.72 6.25 1.55
CA THR A 108 -9.94 6.85 1.03
C THR A 108 -10.41 6.07 -0.21
N GLY A 109 -11.55 6.41 -0.76
CA GLY A 109 -12.08 5.76 -1.95
C GLY A 109 -13.52 5.31 -1.78
N LEU A 110 -13.90 4.17 -2.38
CA LEU A 110 -15.27 3.67 -2.40
C LEU A 110 -15.36 2.18 -2.03
N ASP A 111 -16.34 1.83 -1.19
CA ASP A 111 -16.68 0.44 -0.84
C ASP A 111 -18.19 0.24 -0.95
N TYR A 112 -18.64 -0.38 -2.05
CA TYR A 112 -20.06 -0.71 -2.29
C TYR A 112 -20.41 -2.13 -1.83
N TYR A 113 -19.45 -2.86 -1.28
CA TYR A 113 -19.67 -4.17 -0.69
C TYR A 113 -20.12 -4.09 0.77
N ARG A 114 -19.47 -3.23 1.57
CA ARG A 114 -19.74 -3.10 2.99
C ARG A 114 -20.86 -2.13 3.31
N VAL A 115 -21.08 -1.16 2.44
CA VAL A 115 -22.07 -0.08 2.64
C VAL A 115 -23.08 -0.10 1.51
N SER A 116 -24.36 0.07 1.83
CA SER A 116 -25.47 0.06 0.88
C SER A 116 -26.37 1.27 1.07
N GLY A 117 -27.27 1.53 0.10
CA GLY A 117 -28.22 2.63 0.09
C GLY A 117 -27.71 3.82 -0.73
N ASP A 118 -28.07 5.04 -0.30
CA ASP A 118 -27.50 6.24 -0.90
C ASP A 118 -26.06 6.42 -0.46
N LEU A 119 -25.13 6.38 -1.41
CA LEU A 119 -23.69 6.43 -1.19
C LEU A 119 -23.06 7.76 -1.66
N GLU A 120 -23.87 8.80 -1.90
CA GLU A 120 -23.33 10.10 -2.31
C GLU A 120 -22.36 10.69 -1.26
N TRP A 121 -22.68 10.53 0.03
CA TRP A 121 -21.76 10.92 1.11
C TRP A 121 -20.38 10.28 0.99
N GLN A 122 -20.29 9.02 0.51
CA GLN A 122 -19.03 8.33 0.32
C GLN A 122 -18.25 8.87 -0.88
N ARG A 123 -18.97 9.20 -1.97
CA ARG A 123 -18.39 9.84 -3.15
C ARG A 123 -17.87 11.25 -2.82
N GLU A 124 -18.64 12.05 -2.08
CA GLU A 124 -18.19 13.38 -1.63
C GLU A 124 -16.99 13.29 -0.68
N ARG A 125 -16.99 12.34 0.23
CA ARG A 125 -15.81 12.05 1.07
C ARG A 125 -14.57 11.76 0.22
N PHE A 126 -14.69 10.94 -0.81
CA PHE A 126 -13.60 10.64 -1.72
C PHE A 126 -13.12 11.88 -2.49
N ARG A 127 -14.04 12.70 -3.01
CA ARG A 127 -13.71 13.98 -3.65
C ARG A 127 -12.96 14.92 -2.70
N ALA A 128 -13.39 15.01 -1.45
CA ALA A 128 -12.72 15.82 -0.43
C ALA A 128 -11.26 15.42 -0.22
N HIS A 129 -10.96 14.11 -0.17
CA HIS A 129 -9.60 13.61 -0.05
C HIS A 129 -8.76 13.91 -1.29
N ILE A 130 -9.31 13.76 -2.50
CA ILE A 130 -8.58 14.12 -3.74
C ILE A 130 -8.24 15.60 -3.76
N ARG A 131 -9.18 16.48 -3.38
CA ARG A 131 -8.95 17.93 -3.28
C ARG A 131 -7.85 18.26 -2.27
N ALA A 132 -7.87 17.63 -1.09
CA ALA A 132 -6.82 17.78 -0.08
C ALA A 132 -5.46 17.29 -0.58
N ALA A 133 -5.40 16.13 -1.23
CA ALA A 133 -4.17 15.56 -1.79
C ALA A 133 -3.53 16.49 -2.83
N ARG A 134 -4.33 17.08 -3.71
CA ARG A 134 -3.87 18.06 -4.70
C ARG A 134 -3.34 19.32 -4.05
N GLU A 135 -4.02 19.85 -3.03
CA GLU A 135 -3.60 21.06 -2.31
C GLU A 135 -2.26 20.85 -1.60
N CYS A 136 -2.10 19.74 -0.86
CA CYS A 136 -0.84 19.45 -0.15
C CYS A 136 0.21 18.74 -1.02
N ARG A 137 -0.13 18.40 -2.29
CA ARG A 137 0.74 17.70 -3.26
C ARG A 137 1.26 16.35 -2.77
N LYS A 138 0.43 15.61 -2.03
CA LYS A 138 0.75 14.27 -1.54
C LYS A 138 -0.01 13.19 -2.31
N PRO A 139 0.60 12.02 -2.55
CA PRO A 139 -0.06 10.93 -3.26
C PRO A 139 -1.25 10.37 -2.47
N LEU A 140 -2.19 9.77 -3.20
CA LEU A 140 -3.38 9.14 -2.65
C LEU A 140 -3.15 7.66 -2.34
N VAL A 141 -3.76 7.15 -1.25
CA VAL A 141 -3.92 5.71 -0.99
C VAL A 141 -5.40 5.38 -1.17
N ILE A 142 -5.73 4.67 -2.27
CA ILE A 142 -7.11 4.45 -2.70
C ILE A 142 -7.55 3.02 -2.45
N HIS A 143 -8.65 2.88 -1.71
CA HIS A 143 -9.47 1.69 -1.57
C HIS A 143 -10.55 1.66 -2.65
N THR A 144 -10.77 0.50 -3.28
CA THR A 144 -11.93 0.28 -4.14
C THR A 144 -12.46 -1.15 -3.98
N ARG A 145 -13.76 -1.28 -3.77
CA ARG A 145 -14.40 -2.58 -3.64
C ARG A 145 -15.81 -2.55 -4.22
N GLN A 146 -16.03 -3.30 -5.32
CA GLN A 146 -17.28 -3.29 -6.10
C GLN A 146 -17.68 -1.88 -6.58
N ALA A 147 -16.71 -0.98 -6.76
CA ALA A 147 -16.92 0.43 -7.07
C ALA A 147 -15.93 0.97 -8.11
N ALA A 148 -15.28 0.11 -8.88
CA ALA A 148 -14.16 0.47 -9.75
C ALA A 148 -14.51 1.57 -10.76
N GLU A 149 -15.70 1.52 -11.37
CA GLU A 149 -16.16 2.48 -12.38
C GLU A 149 -16.29 3.89 -11.76
N ASP A 150 -17.02 4.01 -10.65
CA ASP A 150 -17.21 5.28 -9.95
C ASP A 150 -15.88 5.80 -9.37
N THR A 151 -15.03 4.90 -8.85
CA THR A 151 -13.69 5.26 -8.36
C THR A 151 -12.88 5.92 -9.48
N LEU A 152 -12.77 5.28 -10.65
CA LEU A 152 -12.03 5.84 -11.78
C LEU A 152 -12.67 7.11 -12.34
N ALA A 153 -14.00 7.20 -12.33
CA ALA A 153 -14.72 8.40 -12.79
C ALA A 153 -14.38 9.60 -11.89
N ILE A 154 -14.51 9.45 -10.57
CA ILE A 154 -14.20 10.51 -9.60
C ILE A 154 -12.72 10.89 -9.63
N MET A 155 -11.81 9.92 -9.78
CA MET A 155 -10.38 10.20 -9.93
C MET A 155 -10.09 11.12 -11.13
N ARG A 156 -10.79 10.91 -12.27
CA ARG A 156 -10.64 11.77 -13.46
C ARG A 156 -11.28 13.14 -13.25
N GLU A 157 -12.50 13.15 -12.73
CA GLU A 157 -13.31 14.35 -12.48
C GLU A 157 -12.59 15.33 -11.54
N GLU A 158 -12.01 14.82 -10.45
CA GLU A 158 -11.31 15.62 -9.44
C GLU A 158 -9.81 15.82 -9.74
N GLY A 159 -9.31 15.33 -10.86
CA GLY A 159 -7.90 15.56 -11.25
C GLY A 159 -6.88 14.83 -10.38
N ALA A 160 -7.19 13.62 -9.90
CA ALA A 160 -6.28 12.82 -9.06
C ALA A 160 -4.93 12.54 -9.73
N ALA A 161 -4.86 12.58 -11.07
CA ALA A 161 -3.63 12.40 -11.84
C ALA A 161 -2.54 13.47 -11.54
N GLU A 162 -2.91 14.63 -11.00
CA GLU A 162 -1.93 15.68 -10.63
C GLU A 162 -0.97 15.24 -9.52
N VAL A 163 -1.42 14.36 -8.65
CA VAL A 163 -0.64 13.87 -7.51
C VAL A 163 -0.30 12.38 -7.61
N GLY A 164 -1.10 11.62 -8.35
CA GLY A 164 -0.98 10.17 -8.43
C GLY A 164 -1.30 9.48 -7.11
N GLY A 165 -0.84 8.23 -6.97
CA GLY A 165 -1.11 7.46 -5.78
C GLY A 165 -0.95 5.96 -5.98
N VAL A 166 -1.61 5.20 -5.15
CA VAL A 166 -1.69 3.74 -5.21
C VAL A 166 -3.14 3.26 -5.10
N MET A 167 -3.51 2.33 -5.98
CA MET A 167 -4.68 1.47 -5.78
C MET A 167 -4.21 0.34 -4.86
N HIS A 168 -4.53 0.47 -3.55
CA HIS A 168 -4.08 -0.49 -2.56
C HIS A 168 -4.94 -1.75 -2.58
N CYS A 169 -4.42 -2.85 -2.06
CA CYS A 169 -5.09 -4.16 -1.95
C CYS A 169 -5.86 -4.54 -3.22
N PHE A 170 -5.23 -4.32 -4.38
CA PHE A 170 -5.87 -4.40 -5.68
C PHE A 170 -6.45 -5.79 -5.95
N THR A 171 -7.74 -5.84 -6.31
CA THR A 171 -8.48 -7.07 -6.64
C THR A 171 -9.32 -6.96 -7.91
N GLU A 172 -9.20 -5.85 -8.64
CA GLU A 172 -9.98 -5.54 -9.82
C GLU A 172 -9.40 -6.15 -11.10
N SER A 173 -10.00 -5.84 -12.25
CA SER A 173 -9.59 -6.35 -13.56
C SER A 173 -8.34 -5.65 -14.11
N GLN A 174 -7.70 -6.25 -15.13
CA GLN A 174 -6.61 -5.63 -15.89
C GLN A 174 -7.02 -4.27 -16.46
N ALA A 175 -8.23 -4.14 -17.00
CA ALA A 175 -8.71 -2.88 -17.56
C ALA A 175 -8.76 -1.76 -16.51
N VAL A 176 -9.12 -2.08 -15.26
CA VAL A 176 -9.10 -1.13 -14.14
C VAL A 176 -7.67 -0.77 -13.77
N ALA A 177 -6.75 -1.75 -13.73
CA ALA A 177 -5.34 -1.50 -13.49
C ALA A 177 -4.74 -0.56 -14.56
N ASP A 178 -4.98 -0.83 -15.83
CA ASP A 178 -4.50 -0.02 -16.95
C ASP A 178 -5.04 1.42 -16.89
N ALA A 179 -6.33 1.58 -16.55
CA ALA A 179 -6.95 2.89 -16.39
C ALA A 179 -6.36 3.68 -15.21
N ALA A 180 -6.08 3.03 -14.07
CA ALA A 180 -5.45 3.65 -12.94
C ALA A 180 -3.98 4.04 -13.24
N ILE A 181 -3.24 3.17 -13.92
CA ILE A 181 -1.87 3.43 -14.36
C ILE A 181 -1.80 4.61 -15.30
N ALA A 182 -2.76 4.74 -16.24
CA ALA A 182 -2.87 5.88 -17.15
C ALA A 182 -3.10 7.22 -16.41
N LEU A 183 -3.69 7.16 -15.21
CA LEU A 183 -3.83 8.31 -14.29
C LEU A 183 -2.59 8.52 -13.38
N GLY A 184 -1.50 7.78 -13.60
CA GLY A 184 -0.26 7.93 -12.83
C GLY A 184 -0.20 7.08 -11.55
N PHE A 185 -1.17 6.20 -11.31
CA PHE A 185 -1.24 5.39 -10.09
C PHE A 185 -0.37 4.13 -10.17
N HIS A 186 0.05 3.67 -9.00
CA HIS A 186 0.65 2.35 -8.78
C HIS A 186 -0.43 1.34 -8.42
N ILE A 187 -0.12 0.07 -8.61
CA ILE A 187 -0.97 -1.07 -8.23
C ILE A 187 -0.25 -1.84 -7.14
N SER A 188 -0.88 -2.00 -5.96
CA SER A 188 -0.30 -2.74 -4.85
C SER A 188 -1.03 -4.08 -4.65
N PHE A 189 -0.24 -5.14 -4.51
CA PHE A 189 -0.75 -6.49 -4.28
C PHE A 189 -0.54 -6.90 -2.82
N SER A 190 -1.63 -7.38 -2.19
CA SER A 190 -1.65 -7.90 -0.82
C SER A 190 -1.55 -9.42 -0.77
N GLY A 191 -1.68 -10.00 0.42
CA GLY A 191 -1.67 -11.45 0.64
C GLY A 191 -2.64 -12.23 -0.25
N ILE A 192 -3.70 -11.58 -0.78
CA ILE A 192 -4.69 -12.21 -1.68
C ILE A 192 -4.04 -12.82 -2.91
N VAL A 193 -2.98 -12.21 -3.46
CA VAL A 193 -2.30 -12.73 -4.66
C VAL A 193 -1.73 -14.14 -4.44
N THR A 194 -1.46 -14.52 -3.19
CA THR A 194 -0.97 -15.87 -2.85
C THR A 194 -2.07 -16.94 -2.81
N PHE A 195 -3.34 -16.54 -2.80
CA PHE A 195 -4.44 -17.48 -2.61
C PHE A 195 -4.68 -18.35 -3.83
N LYS A 196 -5.12 -19.59 -3.59
CA LYS A 196 -5.35 -20.58 -4.65
C LYS A 196 -6.41 -20.12 -5.66
N ASN A 197 -7.44 -19.43 -5.20
CA ASN A 197 -8.56 -18.95 -6.01
C ASN A 197 -8.39 -17.55 -6.60
N ALA A 198 -7.20 -16.95 -6.51
CA ALA A 198 -6.91 -15.61 -7.03
C ALA A 198 -6.41 -15.63 -8.49
N GLY A 199 -6.91 -16.54 -9.34
CA GLY A 199 -6.40 -16.73 -10.71
C GLY A 199 -6.35 -15.46 -11.54
N ALA A 200 -7.48 -14.75 -11.66
CA ALA A 200 -7.56 -13.49 -12.42
C ALA A 200 -6.60 -12.41 -11.87
N LEU A 201 -6.52 -12.28 -10.55
CA LEU A 201 -5.59 -11.33 -9.92
C LEU A 201 -4.12 -11.67 -10.20
N LYS A 202 -3.79 -12.96 -10.26
CA LYS A 202 -2.44 -13.41 -10.63
C LYS A 202 -2.07 -13.05 -12.07
N ASP A 203 -3.06 -13.03 -12.97
CA ASP A 203 -2.84 -12.59 -14.35
C ASP A 203 -2.56 -11.08 -14.41
N VAL A 204 -3.28 -10.27 -13.62
CA VAL A 204 -2.99 -8.84 -13.46
C VAL A 204 -1.58 -8.64 -12.89
N ALA A 205 -1.21 -9.38 -11.84
CA ALA A 205 0.12 -9.27 -11.23
C ALA A 205 1.28 -9.62 -12.19
N ARG A 206 1.03 -10.43 -13.22
CA ARG A 206 2.02 -10.69 -14.29
C ARG A 206 2.16 -9.52 -15.26
N GLN A 207 1.08 -8.76 -15.51
CA GLN A 207 0.97 -7.78 -16.61
C GLN A 207 1.25 -6.34 -16.17
N VAL A 208 0.95 -5.97 -14.91
CA VAL A 208 1.25 -4.61 -14.39
C VAL A 208 2.72 -4.27 -14.64
N PRO A 209 3.05 -3.10 -15.23
CA PRO A 209 4.44 -2.68 -15.42
C PRO A 209 5.22 -2.69 -14.09
N LEU A 210 6.45 -3.20 -14.12
CA LEU A 210 7.25 -3.38 -12.91
C LEU A 210 7.48 -2.06 -12.17
N GLU A 211 7.62 -0.96 -12.89
CA GLU A 211 7.78 0.40 -12.39
C GLU A 211 6.49 1.01 -11.79
N ARG A 212 5.36 0.28 -11.85
CA ARG A 212 4.06 0.67 -11.29
C ARG A 212 3.56 -0.29 -10.21
N LEU A 213 4.41 -1.23 -9.79
CA LEU A 213 4.03 -2.29 -8.87
C LEU A 213 4.51 -1.99 -7.46
N LEU A 214 3.62 -2.19 -6.47
CA LEU A 214 3.93 -2.21 -5.04
C LEU A 214 3.47 -3.53 -4.42
N VAL A 215 3.94 -3.81 -3.22
CA VAL A 215 3.52 -4.95 -2.40
C VAL A 215 3.21 -4.47 -0.99
N GLU A 216 2.24 -5.12 -0.36
CA GLU A 216 1.74 -4.76 0.96
C GLU A 216 1.23 -5.96 1.73
N THR A 217 0.96 -5.77 3.02
CA THR A 217 0.29 -6.78 3.82
C THR A 217 -1.20 -6.53 3.99
N ASP A 218 -1.63 -5.30 4.16
CA ASP A 218 -2.93 -4.92 4.70
C ASP A 218 -3.15 -5.53 6.11
N SER A 219 -2.05 -5.65 6.87
CA SER A 219 -2.08 -6.25 8.21
C SER A 219 -2.89 -5.40 9.21
N PRO A 220 -3.70 -6.04 10.08
CA PRO A 220 -3.68 -7.45 10.51
C PRO A 220 -4.44 -8.43 9.62
N TYR A 221 -5.00 -7.99 8.51
CA TYR A 221 -5.85 -8.77 7.62
C TYR A 221 -5.05 -9.53 6.55
N LEU A 222 -5.73 -10.37 5.78
CA LEU A 222 -5.27 -10.95 4.51
C LEU A 222 -3.94 -11.72 4.57
N ALA A 223 -3.64 -12.40 5.70
CA ALA A 223 -2.41 -13.17 5.83
C ALA A 223 -2.13 -14.05 4.61
N PRO A 224 -0.93 -13.97 3.98
CA PRO A 224 -0.59 -14.74 2.79
C PRO A 224 -0.45 -16.24 3.10
N VAL A 225 -0.45 -17.06 2.07
CA VAL A 225 -0.02 -18.48 2.20
C VAL A 225 1.49 -18.47 2.54
N PRO A 226 1.96 -19.31 3.53
CA PRO A 226 1.22 -20.37 4.22
C PRO A 226 0.52 -19.94 5.54
N HIS A 227 0.40 -18.64 5.80
CA HIS A 227 -0.07 -18.09 7.09
C HIS A 227 -1.58 -17.82 7.15
N ARG A 228 -2.37 -18.34 6.20
CA ARG A 228 -3.82 -18.16 6.17
C ARG A 228 -4.49 -18.45 7.51
N GLY A 229 -5.45 -17.60 7.90
CA GLY A 229 -6.20 -17.72 9.15
C GLY A 229 -5.46 -17.27 10.42
N LYS A 230 -4.25 -16.74 10.28
CA LYS A 230 -3.50 -16.11 11.37
C LYS A 230 -3.51 -14.58 11.22
N THR A 231 -3.22 -13.85 12.29
CA THR A 231 -2.98 -12.40 12.24
C THR A 231 -1.82 -12.11 11.29
N ASN A 232 -2.09 -11.29 10.28
CA ASN A 232 -1.06 -10.82 9.35
C ASN A 232 -0.18 -9.76 10.03
N ARG A 233 1.02 -9.51 9.48
CA ARG A 233 1.99 -8.54 9.99
C ARG A 233 2.98 -8.13 8.90
N PRO A 234 3.63 -6.96 8.98
CA PRO A 234 4.48 -6.43 7.92
C PRO A 234 5.58 -7.40 7.43
N ALA A 235 6.16 -8.21 8.31
CA ALA A 235 7.14 -9.22 7.96
C ALA A 235 6.66 -10.19 6.86
N LEU A 236 5.34 -10.43 6.77
CA LEU A 236 4.75 -11.37 5.82
C LEU A 236 4.59 -10.79 4.40
N VAL A 237 4.88 -9.49 4.18
CA VAL A 237 4.93 -8.91 2.81
C VAL A 237 5.96 -9.65 1.95
N ARG A 238 6.96 -10.27 2.58
CA ARG A 238 7.94 -11.10 1.88
C ARG A 238 7.28 -12.22 1.08
N HIS A 239 6.28 -12.90 1.64
CA HIS A 239 5.55 -13.96 0.93
C HIS A 239 4.74 -13.43 -0.25
N VAL A 240 4.21 -12.21 -0.14
CA VAL A 240 3.55 -11.52 -1.26
C VAL A 240 4.57 -11.26 -2.37
N ALA A 241 5.73 -10.69 -2.02
CA ALA A 241 6.81 -10.41 -2.96
C ALA A 241 7.35 -11.70 -3.62
N GLU A 242 7.54 -12.77 -2.86
CA GLU A 242 7.96 -14.08 -3.37
C GLU A 242 6.98 -14.64 -4.42
N GLU A 243 5.66 -14.56 -4.14
CA GLU A 243 4.64 -15.01 -5.10
C GLU A 243 4.61 -14.13 -6.35
N VAL A 244 4.67 -12.82 -6.22
CA VAL A 244 4.68 -11.91 -7.38
C VAL A 244 5.95 -12.12 -8.21
N ALA A 245 7.13 -12.27 -7.60
CA ALA A 245 8.37 -12.58 -8.31
C ALA A 245 8.27 -13.90 -9.07
N ARG A 246 7.72 -14.94 -8.43
CA ARG A 246 7.47 -16.26 -9.04
C ARG A 246 6.51 -16.15 -10.24
N LEU A 247 5.40 -15.43 -10.10
CA LEU A 247 4.43 -15.22 -11.17
C LEU A 247 5.04 -14.52 -12.39
N ARG A 248 5.97 -13.61 -12.16
CA ARG A 248 6.67 -12.83 -13.19
C ARG A 248 7.94 -13.50 -13.70
N SER A 249 8.33 -14.63 -13.13
CA SER A 249 9.58 -15.35 -13.47
C SER A 249 10.84 -14.46 -13.35
N ILE A 250 10.88 -13.61 -12.31
CA ILE A 250 12.05 -12.75 -12.00
C ILE A 250 12.60 -13.09 -10.61
N PRO A 251 13.89 -12.84 -10.35
CA PRO A 251 14.46 -13.00 -9.02
C PRO A 251 13.76 -12.10 -7.99
N LEU A 252 13.60 -12.61 -6.75
CA LEU A 252 13.02 -11.82 -5.65
C LEU A 252 13.75 -10.49 -5.41
N GLY A 253 15.09 -10.48 -5.52
CA GLY A 253 15.88 -9.25 -5.38
C GLY A 253 15.51 -8.18 -6.40
N VAL A 254 15.26 -8.57 -7.66
CA VAL A 254 14.82 -7.64 -8.71
C VAL A 254 13.44 -7.05 -8.40
N LEU A 255 12.51 -7.87 -7.90
CA LEU A 255 11.20 -7.38 -7.48
C LEU A 255 11.32 -6.44 -6.27
N ALA A 256 12.12 -6.83 -5.27
CA ALA A 256 12.32 -6.04 -4.06
C ALA A 256 12.93 -4.67 -4.37
N ASP A 257 13.95 -4.60 -5.21
CA ASP A 257 14.54 -3.34 -5.70
C ASP A 257 13.48 -2.47 -6.37
N ALA A 258 12.75 -3.05 -7.34
CA ALA A 258 11.77 -2.30 -8.12
C ALA A 258 10.63 -1.76 -7.23
N THR A 259 10.05 -2.58 -6.35
CA THR A 259 8.93 -2.16 -5.50
C THR A 259 9.37 -1.15 -4.44
N THR A 260 10.57 -1.30 -3.89
CA THR A 260 11.15 -0.34 -2.94
C THR A 260 11.46 0.99 -3.63
N ASP A 261 12.05 0.98 -4.82
CA ASP A 261 12.28 2.19 -5.60
C ASP A 261 10.97 2.89 -5.98
N ASN A 262 9.94 2.11 -6.35
CA ASN A 262 8.61 2.66 -6.65
C ASN A 262 7.99 3.32 -5.42
N PHE A 263 8.12 2.72 -4.24
CA PHE A 263 7.62 3.29 -3.00
C PHE A 263 8.23 4.67 -2.74
N PHE A 264 9.56 4.78 -2.72
CA PHE A 264 10.24 6.06 -2.45
C PHE A 264 10.10 7.07 -3.60
N ARG A 265 9.84 6.64 -4.81
CA ARG A 265 9.51 7.52 -5.94
C ARG A 265 8.10 8.09 -5.83
N LEU A 266 7.14 7.31 -5.34
CA LEU A 266 5.76 7.72 -5.13
C LEU A 266 5.66 8.61 -3.89
N PHE A 267 6.13 8.14 -2.74
CA PHE A 267 6.07 8.85 -1.46
C PHE A 267 7.35 9.66 -1.24
N LYS A 268 7.48 10.76 -1.97
CA LYS A 268 8.72 11.55 -2.07
C LYS A 268 9.22 12.14 -0.75
N GLU A 269 8.33 12.30 0.23
CA GLU A 269 8.70 12.78 1.57
C GLU A 269 9.19 11.63 2.47
N ALA A 270 9.03 10.38 2.05
CA ALA A 270 9.64 9.24 2.71
C ALA A 270 11.14 9.19 2.38
N SER A 271 11.97 9.01 3.40
CA SER A 271 13.43 8.83 3.28
C SER A 271 13.84 7.39 3.50
N ARG A 272 14.86 6.91 2.78
CA ARG A 272 15.50 5.59 2.99
C ARG A 272 16.35 5.55 4.24
#